data_4e38ffd5001218f46ed1ed232c28c4dd
#
_entry.id   4e38ffd5001218f46ed1ed232c28c4dd
#
_cell.length_a   1.000
_cell.length_b   1.000
_cell.length_c   1.000
_cell.angle_alpha   90.00
_cell.angle_beta   90.00
_cell.angle_gamma   90.00
#
_symmetry.space_group_name_H-M   'P 1'
#
loop_
_entity.id
_entity.type
_entity.pdbx_description
1 polymer ?
#
loop_
_entity_poly.entity_id
_entity_poly.type
_entity_poly.pdbx_seq_one_letter_code
_entity_poly.pdbx_strand_id
1 'polypeptide(L)'
;MRERLERLGYGAYERVLRRELSGTPNHVAVIMDGNRRYARKQGVETSQGHSEGVETAEELLHWCDDLGIDEVTLYTFSTENFDRPKEQREYLFDLVEEKLRGFADADRVHDAEVCIRAIGETDMLPERVREAIDYAESRTGEYDRLNLNIALAYGGRAELLGAARDIADRVEAGTLDPVAVDADTIEEYLYEGPTRDVDLIVRTGGAERTSNFLPWHANGNEAATFFCTPYWPEFRKIDFLRAIRTYQNREQSWRATRARRAMSLVQAVEDADLSQARQVLGRFRDALPSKERAAVEDEAVESVAD
;
A
#
# COMPACT_ATOMS: atom_id res chain seq x y z
N MET A 1 30.91 -23.88 4.97
CA MET A 1 31.73 -22.70 5.32
C MET A 1 31.28 -21.47 4.54
N ARG A 2 31.08 -21.54 3.22
CA ARG A 2 30.60 -20.44 2.35
C ARG A 2 29.22 -19.91 2.78
N GLU A 3 28.23 -20.78 2.98
CA GLU A 3 26.88 -20.40 3.45
C GLU A 3 26.88 -19.71 4.81
N ARG A 4 27.77 -20.11 5.72
CA ARG A 4 27.88 -19.50 7.06
C ARG A 4 28.48 -18.10 7.00
N LEU A 5 29.41 -17.87 6.08
CA LEU A 5 29.99 -16.53 5.80
C LEU A 5 28.98 -15.63 5.11
N GLU A 6 28.20 -16.17 4.18
CA GLU A 6 27.11 -15.44 3.52
C GLU A 6 26.03 -15.00 4.53
N ARG A 7 25.58 -15.90 5.42
CA ARG A 7 24.62 -15.55 6.49
C ARG A 7 25.15 -14.49 7.45
N LEU A 8 26.43 -14.56 7.83
CA LEU A 8 27.06 -13.54 8.68
C LEU A 8 27.17 -12.19 7.95
N GLY A 9 27.48 -12.21 6.66
CA GLY A 9 27.52 -11.01 5.83
C GLY A 9 26.12 -10.35 5.69
N TYR A 10 25.09 -11.17 5.47
CA TYR A 10 23.71 -10.69 5.40
C TYR A 10 23.24 -10.08 6.72
N GLY A 11 23.48 -10.74 7.86
CA GLY A 11 23.08 -10.22 9.17
C GLY A 11 23.86 -8.95 9.58
N ALA A 12 25.09 -8.77 9.12
CA ALA A 12 25.83 -7.53 9.32
C ALA A 12 25.26 -6.40 8.46
N TYR A 13 24.97 -6.68 7.20
CA TYR A 13 24.41 -5.69 6.28
C TYR A 13 22.97 -5.28 6.66
N GLU A 14 22.15 -6.22 7.12
CA GLU A 14 20.81 -5.94 7.67
C GLU A 14 20.90 -4.97 8.86
N ARG A 15 21.83 -5.19 9.79
CA ARG A 15 22.04 -4.30 10.94
C ARG A 15 22.49 -2.90 10.52
N VAL A 16 23.32 -2.80 9.49
CA VAL A 16 23.72 -1.51 8.92
C VAL A 16 22.54 -0.79 8.31
N LEU A 17 21.79 -1.47 7.42
CA LEU A 17 20.59 -0.90 6.83
C LEU A 17 19.59 -0.41 7.88
N ARG A 18 19.30 -1.26 8.90
CA ARG A 18 18.36 -0.89 9.98
C ARG A 18 18.82 0.35 10.76
N ARG A 19 20.13 0.54 10.95
CA ARG A 19 20.68 1.74 11.61
C ARG A 19 20.64 3.00 10.75
N GLU A 20 20.70 2.83 9.45
CA GLU A 20 20.60 3.93 8.47
C GLU A 20 19.16 4.40 8.24
N LEU A 21 18.16 3.56 8.61
CA LEU A 21 16.76 3.93 8.50
C LEU A 21 16.41 5.05 9.49
N SER A 22 15.93 6.17 8.95
CA SER A 22 15.53 7.37 9.72
C SER A 22 14.00 7.57 9.80
N GLY A 23 13.24 6.69 9.20
CA GLY A 23 11.77 6.66 9.20
C GLY A 23 11.26 5.44 8.44
N THR A 24 10.02 5.08 8.67
CA THR A 24 9.33 3.95 8.03
C THR A 24 8.08 4.46 7.32
N PRO A 25 7.63 3.81 6.22
CA PRO A 25 6.31 4.08 5.66
C PRO A 25 5.23 3.68 6.67
N ASN A 26 4.11 4.39 6.68
CA ASN A 26 2.96 4.00 7.49
C ASN A 26 2.19 2.85 6.83
N HIS A 27 2.08 2.88 5.50
CA HIS A 27 1.37 1.87 4.72
C HIS A 27 2.24 1.28 3.61
N VAL A 28 2.39 -0.04 3.63
CA VAL A 28 3.12 -0.81 2.62
C VAL A 28 2.18 -1.72 1.84
N ALA A 29 2.16 -1.59 0.52
CA ALA A 29 1.40 -2.46 -0.37
C ALA A 29 2.34 -3.43 -1.11
N VAL A 30 2.00 -4.72 -1.17
CA VAL A 30 2.88 -5.75 -1.72
C VAL A 30 2.21 -6.58 -2.80
N ILE A 31 2.83 -6.60 -3.97
CA ILE A 31 2.46 -7.48 -5.09
C ILE A 31 3.35 -8.72 -5.03
N MET A 32 2.79 -9.82 -4.53
CA MET A 32 3.45 -11.10 -4.28
C MET A 32 3.62 -11.91 -5.57
N ASP A 33 4.46 -11.41 -6.49
CA ASP A 33 4.65 -12.02 -7.80
C ASP A 33 5.81 -13.02 -7.83
N GLY A 34 5.58 -14.13 -8.54
CA GLY A 34 6.64 -15.09 -8.84
C GLY A 34 6.46 -16.49 -8.26
N ASN A 35 5.42 -16.78 -7.45
CA ASN A 35 5.20 -18.10 -6.82
C ASN A 35 5.29 -19.26 -7.82
N ARG A 36 4.61 -19.19 -8.96
CA ARG A 36 4.63 -20.21 -10.00
C ARG A 36 5.99 -20.34 -10.69
N ARG A 37 6.68 -19.23 -10.91
CA ARG A 37 8.04 -19.22 -11.51
C ARG A 37 9.05 -19.80 -10.55
N TYR A 38 8.92 -19.51 -9.27
CA TYR A 38 9.69 -20.13 -8.20
C TYR A 38 9.47 -21.64 -8.17
N ALA A 39 8.26 -22.13 -8.10
CA ALA A 39 7.94 -23.56 -8.11
C ALA A 39 8.58 -24.27 -9.31
N ARG A 40 8.46 -23.69 -10.52
CA ARG A 40 9.10 -24.24 -11.73
C ARG A 40 10.63 -24.26 -11.62
N LYS A 41 11.24 -23.21 -11.07
CA LYS A 41 12.70 -23.12 -10.85
C LYS A 41 13.18 -24.19 -9.87
N GLN A 42 12.42 -24.49 -8.84
CA GLN A 42 12.71 -25.50 -7.83
C GLN A 42 12.35 -26.93 -8.29
N GLY A 43 11.60 -27.08 -9.37
CA GLY A 43 11.10 -28.39 -9.82
C GLY A 43 10.01 -28.97 -8.92
N VAL A 44 9.24 -28.12 -8.26
CA VAL A 44 8.15 -28.50 -7.35
C VAL A 44 6.79 -28.11 -7.92
N GLU A 45 5.72 -28.61 -7.32
CA GLU A 45 4.35 -28.27 -7.69
C GLU A 45 4.03 -26.79 -7.43
N THR A 46 3.16 -26.22 -8.26
CA THR A 46 2.74 -24.81 -8.12
C THR A 46 2.14 -24.52 -6.74
N SER A 47 1.43 -25.49 -6.16
CA SER A 47 0.86 -25.44 -4.82
C SER A 47 1.92 -25.18 -3.74
N GLN A 48 3.04 -25.88 -3.81
CA GLN A 48 4.14 -25.69 -2.87
C GLN A 48 4.73 -24.26 -2.98
N GLY A 49 4.88 -23.71 -4.20
CA GLY A 49 5.34 -22.34 -4.35
C GLY A 49 4.39 -21.29 -3.74
N HIS A 50 3.08 -21.55 -3.78
CA HIS A 50 2.10 -20.67 -3.10
C HIS A 50 2.16 -20.86 -1.58
N SER A 51 2.33 -22.08 -1.06
CA SER A 51 2.48 -22.32 0.37
C SER A 51 3.71 -21.62 0.95
N GLU A 52 4.87 -21.75 0.30
CA GLU A 52 6.10 -21.04 0.69
C GLU A 52 5.94 -19.52 0.60
N GLY A 53 5.12 -19.02 -0.38
CA GLY A 53 4.78 -17.61 -0.48
C GLY A 53 3.95 -17.11 0.70
N VAL A 54 3.12 -17.96 1.30
CA VAL A 54 2.38 -17.60 2.53
C VAL A 54 3.32 -17.46 3.73
N GLU A 55 4.29 -18.37 3.89
CA GLU A 55 5.31 -18.26 4.94
C GLU A 55 6.08 -16.93 4.82
N THR A 56 6.40 -16.51 3.60
CA THR A 56 7.04 -15.21 3.33
C THR A 56 6.13 -14.03 3.73
N ALA A 57 4.81 -14.15 3.52
CA ALA A 57 3.86 -13.12 3.94
C ALA A 57 3.79 -13.02 5.47
N GLU A 58 3.82 -14.14 6.16
CA GLU A 58 3.88 -14.18 7.62
C GLU A 58 5.15 -13.52 8.17
N GLU A 59 6.30 -13.81 7.57
CA GLU A 59 7.55 -13.14 7.92
C GLU A 59 7.49 -11.63 7.65
N LEU A 60 6.91 -11.21 6.53
CA LEU A 60 6.75 -9.80 6.21
C LEU A 60 5.93 -9.06 7.27
N LEU A 61 4.81 -9.62 7.72
CA LEU A 61 4.00 -9.02 8.78
C LEU A 61 4.80 -8.83 10.07
N HIS A 62 5.62 -9.82 10.42
CA HIS A 62 6.51 -9.69 11.56
C HIS A 62 7.55 -8.58 11.37
N TRP A 63 8.11 -8.42 10.16
CA TRP A 63 9.04 -7.31 9.88
C TRP A 63 8.35 -5.96 9.93
N CYS A 64 7.09 -5.88 9.51
CA CYS A 64 6.29 -4.66 9.59
C CYS A 64 6.02 -4.26 11.05
N ASP A 65 5.60 -5.21 11.88
CA ASP A 65 5.42 -4.97 13.33
C ASP A 65 6.73 -4.53 14.01
N ASP A 66 7.86 -5.23 13.75
CA ASP A 66 9.21 -4.86 14.23
C ASP A 66 9.63 -3.43 13.85
N LEU A 67 9.12 -2.89 12.77
CA LEU A 67 9.49 -1.58 12.22
C LEU A 67 8.46 -0.49 12.50
N GLY A 68 7.36 -0.84 13.17
CA GLY A 68 6.29 0.08 13.50
C GLY A 68 5.52 0.58 12.27
N ILE A 69 5.30 -0.30 11.29
CA ILE A 69 4.44 -0.04 10.13
C ILE A 69 2.99 -0.31 10.55
N ASP A 70 2.12 0.64 10.30
CA ASP A 70 0.74 0.61 10.79
C ASP A 70 -0.21 -0.18 9.87
N GLU A 71 0.11 -0.26 8.58
CA GLU A 71 -0.78 -0.87 7.58
C GLU A 71 -0.03 -1.63 6.50
N VAL A 72 -0.55 -2.81 6.14
CA VAL A 72 -0.02 -3.66 5.07
C VAL A 72 -1.15 -4.11 4.18
N THR A 73 -1.00 -3.93 2.86
CA THR A 73 -1.95 -4.48 1.87
C THR A 73 -1.27 -5.53 1.00
N LEU A 74 -1.80 -6.75 1.01
CA LEU A 74 -1.28 -7.88 0.23
C LEU A 74 -2.14 -8.14 -1.00
N TYR A 75 -1.55 -8.08 -2.20
CA TYR A 75 -2.24 -8.43 -3.45
C TYR A 75 -2.28 -9.93 -3.64
N THR A 76 -3.33 -10.57 -3.14
CA THR A 76 -3.45 -12.03 -3.05
C THR A 76 -4.15 -12.62 -4.26
N PHE A 77 -5.31 -12.06 -4.68
CA PHE A 77 -6.10 -12.57 -5.79
C PHE A 77 -6.71 -11.42 -6.60
N SER A 78 -6.27 -11.25 -7.85
CA SER A 78 -6.81 -10.21 -8.75
C SER A 78 -8.06 -10.68 -9.50
N THR A 79 -8.85 -9.73 -10.01
CA THR A 79 -9.96 -10.04 -10.92
C THR A 79 -9.51 -10.83 -12.16
N GLU A 80 -8.30 -10.58 -12.68
CA GLU A 80 -7.70 -11.34 -13.79
C GLU A 80 -7.42 -12.81 -13.42
N ASN A 81 -7.35 -13.16 -12.16
CA ASN A 81 -7.12 -14.54 -11.72
C ASN A 81 -8.34 -15.45 -11.92
N PHE A 82 -9.52 -14.90 -12.15
CA PHE A 82 -10.70 -15.67 -12.53
C PHE A 82 -10.57 -16.34 -13.92
N ASP A 83 -9.69 -15.84 -14.77
CA ASP A 83 -9.39 -16.45 -16.08
C ASP A 83 -8.49 -17.69 -15.98
N ARG A 84 -7.98 -18.00 -14.79
CA ARG A 84 -7.16 -19.21 -14.58
C ARG A 84 -8.00 -20.49 -14.70
N PRO A 85 -7.36 -21.63 -15.04
CA PRO A 85 -8.03 -22.94 -15.01
C PRO A 85 -8.72 -23.20 -13.67
N LYS A 86 -9.90 -23.83 -13.72
CA LYS A 86 -10.75 -24.06 -12.53
C LYS A 86 -9.98 -24.71 -11.37
N GLU A 87 -9.17 -25.73 -11.64
CA GLU A 87 -8.38 -26.43 -10.61
C GLU A 87 -7.42 -25.49 -9.87
N GLN A 88 -6.80 -24.56 -10.60
CA GLN A 88 -5.88 -23.58 -9.99
C GLN A 88 -6.64 -22.56 -9.14
N ARG A 89 -7.82 -22.15 -9.57
CA ARG A 89 -8.66 -21.22 -8.79
C ARG A 89 -9.15 -21.88 -7.52
N GLU A 90 -9.72 -23.10 -7.61
CA GLU A 90 -10.20 -23.83 -6.44
C GLU A 90 -9.08 -24.02 -5.41
N TYR A 91 -7.89 -24.43 -5.86
CA TYR A 91 -6.74 -24.52 -4.96
C TYR A 91 -6.41 -23.20 -4.27
N LEU A 92 -6.44 -22.06 -4.99
CA LEU A 92 -6.19 -20.75 -4.40
C LEU A 92 -7.29 -20.36 -3.40
N PHE A 93 -8.55 -20.69 -3.69
CA PHE A 93 -9.66 -20.46 -2.79
C PHE A 93 -9.54 -21.29 -1.51
N ASP A 94 -9.17 -22.56 -1.64
CA ASP A 94 -8.92 -23.45 -0.49
C ASP A 94 -7.76 -22.90 0.38
N LEU A 95 -6.68 -22.43 -0.26
CA LEU A 95 -5.53 -21.83 0.44
C LEU A 95 -5.92 -20.53 1.15
N VAL A 96 -6.68 -19.65 0.50
CA VAL A 96 -7.14 -18.39 1.10
C VAL A 96 -8.04 -18.67 2.30
N GLU A 97 -9.02 -19.58 2.15
CA GLU A 97 -9.90 -19.98 3.25
C GLU A 97 -9.12 -20.51 4.46
N GLU A 98 -8.23 -21.49 4.21
CA GLU A 98 -7.39 -22.09 5.26
C GLU A 98 -6.56 -21.02 6.00
N LYS A 99 -5.94 -20.12 5.21
CA LYS A 99 -5.03 -19.12 5.78
C LYS A 99 -5.76 -18.01 6.53
N LEU A 100 -6.90 -17.53 6.02
CA LEU A 100 -7.72 -16.55 6.74
C LEU A 100 -8.13 -17.07 8.11
N ARG A 101 -8.67 -18.31 8.18
CA ARG A 101 -9.02 -18.93 9.46
C ARG A 101 -7.81 -19.13 10.36
N GLY A 102 -6.73 -19.68 9.81
CA GLY A 102 -5.49 -19.93 10.56
C GLY A 102 -4.84 -18.65 11.10
N PHE A 103 -4.88 -17.55 10.35
CA PHE A 103 -4.41 -16.25 10.83
C PHE A 103 -5.31 -15.70 11.93
N ALA A 104 -6.62 -15.75 11.73
CA ALA A 104 -7.59 -15.23 12.69
C ALA A 104 -7.52 -15.96 14.06
N ASP A 105 -7.02 -17.19 14.10
CA ASP A 105 -6.88 -18.00 15.32
C ASP A 105 -5.45 -17.98 15.89
N ALA A 106 -4.48 -17.40 15.19
CA ALA A 106 -3.08 -17.44 15.59
C ALA A 106 -2.79 -16.50 16.76
N ASP A 107 -2.23 -17.02 17.87
CA ASP A 107 -1.86 -16.24 19.07
C ASP A 107 -1.06 -14.97 18.71
N ARG A 108 -0.14 -15.08 17.75
CA ARG A 108 0.69 -13.95 17.28
C ARG A 108 -0.13 -12.81 16.66
N VAL A 109 -1.28 -13.10 16.02
CA VAL A 109 -2.17 -12.08 15.43
C VAL A 109 -2.87 -11.33 16.56
N HIS A 110 -3.26 -12.04 17.60
CA HIS A 110 -3.87 -11.45 18.79
C HIS A 110 -2.84 -10.69 19.64
N ASP A 111 -1.64 -11.24 19.84
CA ASP A 111 -0.56 -10.59 20.59
C ASP A 111 -0.07 -9.29 19.92
N ALA A 112 -0.06 -9.27 18.57
CA ALA A 112 0.32 -8.11 17.79
C ALA A 112 -0.86 -7.17 17.46
N GLU A 113 -2.07 -7.50 17.94
CA GLU A 113 -3.30 -6.73 17.70
C GLU A 113 -3.49 -6.39 16.21
N VAL A 114 -3.42 -7.44 15.34
CA VAL A 114 -3.56 -7.30 13.89
C VAL A 114 -5.04 -7.32 13.50
N CYS A 115 -5.54 -6.23 12.93
CA CYS A 115 -6.87 -6.16 12.31
C CYS A 115 -6.79 -6.69 10.88
N ILE A 116 -7.50 -7.77 10.58
CA ILE A 116 -7.57 -8.37 9.24
C ILE A 116 -8.81 -7.84 8.52
N ARG A 117 -8.65 -7.39 7.28
CA ARG A 117 -9.73 -6.95 6.39
C ARG A 117 -9.54 -7.49 4.99
N ALA A 118 -10.62 -7.83 4.32
CA ALA A 118 -10.62 -8.13 2.90
C ALA A 118 -11.04 -6.89 2.12
N ILE A 119 -10.34 -6.61 1.03
CA ILE A 119 -10.67 -5.53 0.10
C ILE A 119 -10.83 -6.07 -1.32
N GLY A 120 -11.80 -5.55 -2.07
CA GLY A 120 -12.10 -5.98 -3.44
C GLY A 120 -13.52 -6.49 -3.60
N GLU A 121 -13.82 -7.07 -4.76
CA GLU A 121 -15.16 -7.58 -5.08
C GLU A 121 -15.42 -8.96 -4.46
N THR A 122 -15.48 -9.01 -3.13
CA THR A 122 -15.59 -10.27 -2.35
C THR A 122 -16.83 -11.07 -2.67
N ASP A 123 -17.91 -10.45 -3.15
CA ASP A 123 -19.13 -11.11 -3.62
C ASP A 123 -18.88 -12.06 -4.80
N MET A 124 -17.82 -11.87 -5.58
CA MET A 124 -17.40 -12.77 -6.65
C MET A 124 -16.77 -14.06 -6.13
N LEU A 125 -16.40 -14.14 -4.87
CA LEU A 125 -15.73 -15.29 -4.26
C LEU A 125 -16.75 -16.38 -3.86
N PRO A 126 -16.32 -17.67 -3.81
CA PRO A 126 -17.14 -18.74 -3.27
C PRO A 126 -17.59 -18.45 -1.83
N GLU A 127 -18.78 -18.91 -1.46
CA GLU A 127 -19.37 -18.68 -0.13
C GLU A 127 -18.43 -19.06 1.01
N ARG A 128 -17.73 -20.22 0.91
CA ARG A 128 -16.77 -20.66 1.92
C ARG A 128 -15.62 -19.68 2.18
N VAL A 129 -15.20 -18.95 1.13
CA VAL A 129 -14.16 -17.93 1.24
C VAL A 129 -14.71 -16.67 1.89
N ARG A 130 -15.94 -16.27 1.54
CA ARG A 130 -16.64 -15.14 2.18
C ARG A 130 -16.87 -15.40 3.67
N GLU A 131 -17.32 -16.60 4.03
CA GLU A 131 -17.44 -17.02 5.43
C GLU A 131 -16.10 -16.99 6.20
N ALA A 132 -14.98 -17.30 5.51
CA ALA A 132 -13.66 -17.19 6.13
C ALA A 132 -13.21 -15.74 6.30
N ILE A 133 -13.61 -14.84 5.39
CA ILE A 133 -13.42 -13.39 5.52
C ILE A 133 -14.20 -12.89 6.74
N ASP A 134 -15.51 -13.13 6.79
CA ASP A 134 -16.38 -12.72 7.90
C ASP A 134 -15.86 -13.22 9.24
N TYR A 135 -15.37 -14.47 9.26
CA TYR A 135 -14.76 -15.06 10.44
C TYR A 135 -13.50 -14.28 10.88
N ALA A 136 -12.58 -14.02 9.95
CA ALA A 136 -11.34 -13.32 10.26
C ALA A 136 -11.60 -11.88 10.73
N GLU A 137 -12.46 -11.15 10.04
CA GLU A 137 -12.83 -9.78 10.38
C GLU A 137 -13.54 -9.68 11.73
N SER A 138 -14.48 -10.61 12.02
CA SER A 138 -15.17 -10.64 13.31
C SER A 138 -14.25 -10.94 14.50
N ARG A 139 -13.19 -11.74 14.27
CA ARG A 139 -12.23 -12.13 15.31
C ARG A 139 -11.21 -11.05 15.61
N THR A 140 -10.92 -10.19 14.65
CA THR A 140 -9.80 -9.23 14.71
C THR A 140 -10.22 -7.78 14.55
N GLY A 141 -11.51 -7.52 14.31
CA GLY A 141 -12.03 -6.19 13.96
C GLY A 141 -11.92 -5.13 15.05
N GLU A 142 -11.68 -5.53 16.31
CA GLU A 142 -11.47 -4.59 17.43
C GLU A 142 -10.00 -4.17 17.59
N TYR A 143 -9.08 -4.76 16.80
CA TYR A 143 -7.66 -4.42 16.84
C TYR A 143 -7.35 -3.23 15.95
N ASP A 144 -6.36 -2.43 16.33
CA ASP A 144 -6.01 -1.18 15.62
C ASP A 144 -4.50 -0.92 15.52
N ARG A 145 -3.65 -1.83 16.03
CA ARG A 145 -2.20 -1.63 16.04
C ARG A 145 -1.57 -1.86 14.66
N LEU A 146 -1.96 -2.93 13.95
CA LEU A 146 -1.52 -3.25 12.59
C LEU A 146 -2.72 -3.64 11.74
N ASN A 147 -3.00 -2.89 10.68
CA ASN A 147 -4.04 -3.23 9.72
C ASN A 147 -3.46 -4.12 8.61
N LEU A 148 -4.03 -5.31 8.42
CA LEU A 148 -3.72 -6.21 7.32
C LEU A 148 -4.87 -6.26 6.32
N ASN A 149 -4.72 -5.59 5.19
CA ASN A 149 -5.66 -5.66 4.09
C ASN A 149 -5.27 -6.78 3.13
N ILE A 150 -6.18 -7.69 2.86
CA ILE A 150 -6.00 -8.79 1.92
C ILE A 150 -6.83 -8.50 0.68
N ALA A 151 -6.17 -8.09 -0.41
CA ALA A 151 -6.82 -7.78 -1.68
C ALA A 151 -7.24 -9.09 -2.39
N LEU A 152 -8.54 -9.35 -2.38
CA LEU A 152 -9.20 -10.53 -2.93
C LEU A 152 -10.22 -10.14 -4.00
N ALA A 153 -10.22 -10.84 -5.14
CA ALA A 153 -11.01 -10.44 -6.31
C ALA A 153 -10.82 -8.94 -6.64
N TYR A 154 -9.61 -8.42 -6.39
CA TYR A 154 -9.31 -7.01 -6.46
C TYR A 154 -8.89 -6.58 -7.87
N GLY A 155 -9.35 -5.39 -8.28
CA GLY A 155 -8.90 -4.70 -9.47
C GLY A 155 -9.22 -3.22 -9.38
N GLY A 156 -8.21 -2.36 -9.28
CA GLY A 156 -8.40 -0.93 -9.03
C GLY A 156 -9.24 -0.17 -10.06
N ARG A 157 -9.30 -0.66 -11.31
CA ARG A 157 -10.24 -0.09 -12.30
C ARG A 157 -11.69 -0.50 -12.01
N ALA A 158 -11.91 -1.73 -11.54
CA ALA A 158 -13.23 -2.20 -11.17
C ALA A 158 -13.72 -1.45 -9.94
N GLU A 159 -12.86 -1.24 -8.96
CA GLU A 159 -13.09 -0.44 -7.76
C GLU A 159 -13.51 1.00 -8.12
N LEU A 160 -12.72 1.72 -8.94
CA LEU A 160 -13.06 3.06 -9.40
C LEU A 160 -14.39 3.13 -10.15
N LEU A 161 -14.70 2.10 -10.95
CA LEU A 161 -15.98 2.01 -11.67
C LEU A 161 -17.14 1.72 -10.71
N GLY A 162 -16.91 0.95 -9.65
CA GLY A 162 -17.87 0.73 -8.56
C GLY A 162 -18.21 2.04 -7.89
N ALA A 163 -17.21 2.73 -7.35
CA ALA A 163 -17.36 4.04 -6.72
C ALA A 163 -18.10 5.06 -7.61
N ALA A 164 -17.75 5.11 -8.89
CA ALA A 164 -18.41 6.00 -9.85
C ALA A 164 -19.92 5.67 -10.04
N ARG A 165 -20.30 4.38 -10.00
CA ARG A 165 -21.70 3.95 -10.08
C ARG A 165 -22.46 4.31 -8.82
N ASP A 166 -21.90 4.03 -7.65
CA ASP A 166 -22.52 4.34 -6.36
C ASP A 166 -22.76 5.85 -6.19
N ILE A 167 -21.78 6.67 -6.62
CA ILE A 167 -21.93 8.13 -6.65
C ILE A 167 -23.04 8.54 -7.63
N ALA A 168 -23.11 7.95 -8.83
CA ALA A 168 -24.13 8.26 -9.82
C ALA A 168 -25.53 7.91 -9.31
N ASP A 169 -25.70 6.76 -8.65
CA ASP A 169 -26.96 6.32 -8.04
C ASP A 169 -27.42 7.31 -6.94
N ARG A 170 -26.50 7.83 -6.13
CA ARG A 170 -26.81 8.84 -5.10
C ARG A 170 -27.16 10.19 -5.69
N VAL A 171 -26.53 10.58 -6.77
CA VAL A 171 -26.90 11.81 -7.51
C VAL A 171 -28.30 11.66 -8.12
N GLU A 172 -28.61 10.51 -8.74
CA GLU A 172 -29.93 10.23 -9.30
C GLU A 172 -31.02 10.21 -8.20
N ALA A 173 -30.70 9.65 -7.04
CA ALA A 173 -31.59 9.65 -5.87
C ALA A 173 -31.76 11.05 -5.22
N GLY A 174 -31.00 12.06 -5.65
CA GLY A 174 -31.01 13.41 -5.07
C GLY A 174 -30.41 13.50 -3.67
N THR A 175 -29.62 12.52 -3.24
CA THR A 175 -28.95 12.48 -1.93
C THR A 175 -27.52 13.03 -1.98
N LEU A 176 -26.98 13.30 -3.18
CA LEU A 176 -25.69 13.90 -3.42
C LEU A 176 -25.78 14.94 -4.53
N ASP A 177 -25.27 16.16 -4.27
CA ASP A 177 -25.15 17.18 -5.31
C ASP A 177 -23.97 16.85 -6.25
N PRO A 178 -24.16 16.77 -7.59
CA PRO A 178 -23.06 16.52 -8.52
C PRO A 178 -21.89 17.52 -8.38
N VAL A 179 -22.17 18.76 -7.95
CA VAL A 179 -21.13 19.79 -7.76
C VAL A 179 -20.30 19.55 -6.49
N ALA A 180 -20.82 18.78 -5.53
CA ALA A 180 -20.13 18.43 -4.29
C ALA A 180 -19.22 17.19 -4.45
N VAL A 181 -19.23 16.53 -5.61
CA VAL A 181 -18.35 15.37 -5.86
C VAL A 181 -16.91 15.85 -6.03
N ASP A 182 -16.05 15.48 -5.10
CA ASP A 182 -14.62 15.77 -5.09
C ASP A 182 -13.80 14.50 -4.83
N ALA A 183 -12.50 14.64 -4.59
CA ALA A 183 -11.63 13.50 -4.33
C ALA A 183 -12.00 12.76 -3.03
N ASP A 184 -12.34 13.51 -1.99
CA ASP A 184 -12.74 12.96 -0.68
C ASP A 184 -14.04 12.15 -0.84
N THR A 185 -14.98 12.65 -1.65
CA THR A 185 -16.22 11.91 -2.00
C THR A 185 -15.90 10.58 -2.68
N ILE A 186 -14.95 10.55 -3.63
CA ILE A 186 -14.57 9.30 -4.31
C ILE A 186 -13.95 8.33 -3.31
N GLU A 187 -13.06 8.81 -2.44
CA GLU A 187 -12.39 7.99 -1.43
C GLU A 187 -13.39 7.27 -0.49
N GLU A 188 -14.50 7.92 -0.15
CA GLU A 188 -15.56 7.31 0.69
C GLU A 188 -16.21 6.08 0.05
N TYR A 189 -16.14 5.93 -1.29
CA TYR A 189 -16.76 4.83 -2.04
C TYR A 189 -15.75 3.80 -2.55
N LEU A 190 -14.44 4.01 -2.38
CA LEU A 190 -13.44 3.05 -2.83
C LEU A 190 -13.32 1.83 -1.92
N TYR A 191 -13.48 2.02 -0.61
CA TYR A 191 -13.38 0.95 0.38
C TYR A 191 -14.44 1.10 1.46
N GLU A 192 -14.80 -0.01 2.06
CA GLU A 192 -15.56 -0.02 3.32
C GLU A 192 -14.63 0.40 4.48
N GLY A 193 -14.42 1.70 4.63
CA GLY A 193 -13.68 2.30 5.74
C GLY A 193 -12.38 3.00 5.33
N PRO A 194 -11.82 3.83 6.22
CA PRO A 194 -10.63 4.61 5.93
C PRO A 194 -9.41 3.70 5.83
N THR A 195 -8.87 3.57 4.65
CA THR A 195 -7.52 3.07 4.41
C THR A 195 -6.57 4.26 4.32
N ARG A 196 -5.36 4.11 4.83
CA ARG A 196 -4.33 5.12 4.66
C ARG A 196 -3.79 5.11 3.25
N ASP A 197 -3.39 6.27 2.75
CA ASP A 197 -2.63 6.36 1.51
C ASP A 197 -1.43 5.42 1.53
N VAL A 198 -1.15 4.80 0.39
CA VAL A 198 0.01 3.91 0.24
C VAL A 198 1.29 4.72 0.10
N ASP A 199 2.22 4.54 1.03
CA ASP A 199 3.54 5.18 1.00
C ASP A 199 4.55 4.42 0.12
N LEU A 200 4.48 3.08 0.14
CA LEU A 200 5.44 2.21 -0.54
C LEU A 200 4.74 1.01 -1.20
N ILE A 201 4.93 0.86 -2.51
CA ILE A 201 4.53 -0.34 -3.23
C ILE A 201 5.77 -1.20 -3.50
N VAL A 202 5.75 -2.46 -3.04
CA VAL A 202 6.77 -3.46 -3.31
C VAL A 202 6.24 -4.49 -4.29
N ARG A 203 6.99 -4.78 -5.35
CA ARG A 203 6.69 -5.89 -6.25
C ARG A 203 7.89 -6.79 -6.47
N THR A 204 7.70 -8.07 -6.26
CA THR A 204 8.68 -9.13 -6.49
C THR A 204 8.61 -9.71 -7.91
N GLY A 205 9.56 -10.57 -8.27
CA GLY A 205 9.51 -11.33 -9.51
C GLY A 205 9.96 -10.59 -10.77
N GLY A 206 10.59 -9.42 -10.64
CA GLY A 206 11.27 -8.73 -11.74
C GLY A 206 10.36 -8.01 -12.74
N ALA A 207 9.06 -7.86 -12.45
CA ALA A 207 8.15 -7.10 -13.29
C ALA A 207 7.99 -5.66 -12.77
N GLU A 208 8.24 -4.67 -13.62
CA GLU A 208 8.23 -3.23 -13.28
C GLU A 208 6.88 -2.58 -13.65
N ARG A 209 5.82 -2.98 -12.96
CA ARG A 209 4.47 -2.42 -13.11
C ARG A 209 3.64 -2.70 -11.87
N THR A 210 2.64 -1.88 -11.58
CA THR A 210 1.72 -2.03 -10.43
C THR A 210 0.52 -2.95 -10.73
N SER A 211 0.29 -3.32 -11.99
CA SER A 211 -0.79 -4.24 -12.40
C SER A 211 -2.17 -3.88 -11.86
N ASN A 212 -2.58 -2.63 -12.02
CA ASN A 212 -3.90 -2.17 -11.59
C ASN A 212 -4.15 -2.33 -10.07
N PHE A 213 -3.07 -2.29 -9.27
CA PHE A 213 -3.12 -2.40 -7.83
C PHE A 213 -3.08 -1.01 -7.19
N LEU A 214 -4.12 -0.68 -6.43
CA LEU A 214 -4.27 0.56 -5.65
C LEU A 214 -4.00 1.87 -6.42
N PRO A 215 -4.56 2.07 -7.64
CA PRO A 215 -4.21 3.23 -8.47
C PRO A 215 -4.62 4.57 -7.87
N TRP A 216 -5.69 4.61 -7.08
CA TRP A 216 -6.13 5.81 -6.36
C TRP A 216 -5.36 5.99 -5.05
N HIS A 217 -5.24 4.92 -4.26
CA HIS A 217 -4.61 4.93 -2.93
C HIS A 217 -3.10 5.10 -2.94
N ALA A 218 -2.48 4.98 -4.10
CA ALA A 218 -1.08 5.37 -4.30
C ALA A 218 -0.90 6.91 -4.37
N ASN A 219 -1.89 7.67 -3.91
CA ASN A 219 -1.89 9.12 -3.81
C ASN A 219 -1.43 9.79 -5.13
N GLY A 220 -2.08 9.46 -6.24
CA GLY A 220 -1.81 10.06 -7.54
C GLY A 220 -0.37 9.89 -8.04
N ASN A 221 0.29 8.79 -7.73
CA ASN A 221 1.69 8.45 -7.97
C ASN A 221 2.69 8.99 -6.93
N GLU A 222 2.25 9.43 -5.78
CA GLU A 222 3.14 9.86 -4.69
C GLU A 222 3.79 8.66 -3.95
N ALA A 223 3.22 7.45 -4.02
CA ALA A 223 3.82 6.25 -3.45
C ALA A 223 5.21 5.95 -4.03
N ALA A 224 6.17 5.61 -3.19
CA ALA A 224 7.42 5.04 -3.65
C ALA A 224 7.19 3.64 -4.21
N THR A 225 7.84 3.29 -5.32
CA THR A 225 7.74 1.95 -5.89
C THR A 225 9.10 1.25 -5.85
N PHE A 226 9.12 0.02 -5.37
CA PHE A 226 10.30 -0.82 -5.34
C PHE A 226 10.05 -2.13 -6.09
N PHE A 227 10.67 -2.26 -7.25
CA PHE A 227 10.63 -3.48 -8.05
C PHE A 227 11.89 -4.30 -7.78
N CYS A 228 11.74 -5.58 -7.47
CA CYS A 228 12.88 -6.45 -7.20
C CYS A 228 12.79 -7.78 -7.96
N THR A 229 13.95 -8.36 -8.22
CA THR A 229 14.08 -9.59 -9.01
C THR A 229 13.76 -10.89 -8.28
N PRO A 230 13.96 -11.04 -6.94
CA PRO A 230 13.58 -12.25 -6.24
C PRO A 230 12.13 -12.60 -6.50
N TYR A 231 11.82 -13.89 -6.65
CA TYR A 231 10.44 -14.37 -6.60
C TYR A 231 9.91 -14.25 -5.18
N TRP A 232 8.59 -14.12 -5.02
CA TRP A 232 7.99 -13.90 -3.71
C TRP A 232 8.48 -14.86 -2.62
N PRO A 233 8.58 -16.19 -2.81
CA PRO A 233 9.12 -17.09 -1.79
C PRO A 233 10.62 -16.88 -1.50
N GLU A 234 11.35 -16.16 -2.34
CA GLU A 234 12.77 -15.84 -2.14
C GLU A 234 12.98 -14.44 -1.52
N PHE A 235 11.90 -13.69 -1.30
CA PHE A 235 11.95 -12.33 -0.73
C PHE A 235 12.35 -12.38 0.75
N ARG A 236 13.31 -11.57 1.15
CA ARG A 236 13.90 -11.58 2.48
C ARG A 236 13.86 -10.21 3.14
N LYS A 237 14.04 -10.19 4.46
CA LYS A 237 14.08 -8.96 5.26
C LYS A 237 15.03 -7.90 4.69
N ILE A 238 16.17 -8.31 4.13
CA ILE A 238 17.12 -7.40 3.49
C ILE A 238 16.54 -6.68 2.26
N ASP A 239 15.72 -7.39 1.48
CA ASP A 239 15.07 -6.82 0.31
C ASP A 239 13.97 -5.84 0.73
N PHE A 240 13.28 -6.17 1.81
CA PHE A 240 12.30 -5.27 2.44
C PHE A 240 12.95 -3.99 3.00
N LEU A 241 14.07 -4.10 3.70
CA LEU A 241 14.82 -2.92 4.19
C LEU A 241 15.33 -2.04 3.04
N ARG A 242 15.70 -2.64 1.91
CA ARG A 242 16.05 -1.87 0.69
C ARG A 242 14.84 -1.14 0.11
N ALA A 243 13.66 -1.75 0.14
CA ALA A 243 12.42 -1.10 -0.28
C ALA A 243 12.11 0.11 0.60
N ILE A 244 12.22 -0.02 1.93
CA ILE A 244 12.05 1.10 2.87
C ILE A 244 13.08 2.20 2.61
N ARG A 245 14.33 1.85 2.34
CA ARG A 245 15.36 2.84 1.98
C ARG A 245 15.00 3.59 0.68
N THR A 246 14.36 2.93 -0.28
CA THR A 246 13.89 3.60 -1.50
C THR A 246 12.82 4.64 -1.19
N TYR A 247 11.87 4.30 -0.32
CA TYR A 247 10.88 5.24 0.21
C TYR A 247 11.55 6.45 0.89
N GLN A 248 12.49 6.22 1.80
CA GLN A 248 13.19 7.30 2.50
C GLN A 248 13.97 8.23 1.58
N ASN A 249 14.69 7.66 0.60
CA ASN A 249 15.44 8.46 -0.37
C ASN A 249 14.50 9.37 -1.18
N ARG A 250 13.31 8.89 -1.51
CA ARG A 250 12.29 9.67 -2.18
C ARG A 250 11.79 10.81 -1.29
N GLU A 251 11.42 10.51 -0.04
CA GLU A 251 10.98 11.49 0.94
C GLU A 251 12.03 12.60 1.17
N GLN A 252 13.29 12.23 1.35
CA GLN A 252 14.39 13.20 1.50
C GLN A 252 14.56 14.06 0.25
N SER A 253 14.48 13.47 -0.94
CA SER A 253 14.54 14.21 -2.20
C SER A 253 13.37 15.19 -2.35
N TRP A 254 12.19 14.77 -1.94
CA TRP A 254 10.97 15.58 -1.96
C TRP A 254 11.07 16.78 -1.00
N ARG A 255 11.47 16.51 0.26
CA ARG A 255 11.70 17.56 1.26
C ARG A 255 12.78 18.55 0.82
N ALA A 256 13.88 18.07 0.24
CA ALA A 256 14.93 18.93 -0.29
C ALA A 256 14.44 19.76 -1.48
N THR A 257 13.58 19.22 -2.33
CA THR A 257 12.99 19.93 -3.46
C THR A 257 11.98 20.98 -2.99
N ARG A 258 11.15 20.66 -2.00
CA ARG A 258 10.25 21.64 -1.34
C ARG A 258 11.03 22.78 -0.69
N ALA A 259 12.07 22.46 0.08
CA ALA A 259 12.92 23.48 0.71
C ALA A 259 13.60 24.38 -0.33
N ARG A 260 14.14 23.82 -1.42
CA ARG A 260 14.71 24.61 -2.52
C ARG A 260 13.67 25.50 -3.20
N ARG A 261 12.46 24.99 -3.44
CA ARG A 261 11.35 25.79 -4.01
C ARG A 261 10.94 26.93 -3.09
N ALA A 262 10.82 26.65 -1.78
CA ALA A 262 10.52 27.67 -0.78
C ALA A 262 11.63 28.73 -0.71
N MET A 263 12.90 28.34 -0.68
CA MET A 263 14.03 29.30 -0.71
C MET A 263 14.07 30.11 -2.00
N SER A 264 13.83 29.49 -3.16
CA SER A 264 13.73 30.22 -4.44
C SER A 264 12.55 31.20 -4.46
N LEU A 265 11.45 30.86 -3.78
CA LEU A 265 10.30 31.74 -3.64
C LEU A 265 10.64 32.96 -2.76
N VAL A 266 11.28 32.72 -1.59
CA VAL A 266 11.74 33.78 -0.69
C VAL A 266 12.72 34.72 -1.43
N GLN A 267 13.68 34.15 -2.16
CA GLN A 267 14.65 34.92 -2.93
C GLN A 267 14.00 35.72 -4.05
N ALA A 268 12.98 35.14 -4.74
CA ALA A 268 12.21 35.87 -5.74
C ALA A 268 11.34 36.98 -5.14
N VAL A 269 10.92 36.86 -3.88
CA VAL A 269 10.21 37.91 -3.15
C VAL A 269 11.15 39.01 -2.69
N GLU A 270 12.38 38.68 -2.27
CA GLU A 270 13.41 39.65 -1.92
C GLU A 270 13.92 40.45 -3.11
N ASP A 271 14.00 39.84 -4.31
CA ASP A 271 14.51 40.43 -5.55
C ASP A 271 13.45 41.13 -6.41
N ALA A 272 12.15 40.99 -6.11
CA ALA A 272 11.06 41.42 -6.99
C ALA A 272 10.18 42.52 -6.41
N ASP A 273 9.76 43.45 -7.32
CA ASP A 273 8.63 44.34 -7.08
C ASP A 273 7.39 43.54 -6.64
N LEU A 274 6.69 43.98 -5.58
CA LEU A 274 5.56 43.28 -4.92
C LEU A 274 4.49 42.77 -5.90
N SER A 275 4.38 43.36 -7.10
CA SER A 275 3.47 42.92 -8.15
C SER A 275 3.86 41.59 -8.80
N GLN A 276 5.16 41.36 -9.01
CA GLN A 276 5.68 40.11 -9.57
C GLN A 276 5.65 38.97 -8.53
N ALA A 277 5.92 39.27 -7.27
CA ALA A 277 5.83 38.32 -6.17
C ALA A 277 4.40 37.76 -6.01
N ARG A 278 3.37 38.61 -6.09
CA ARG A 278 1.97 38.18 -6.06
C ARG A 278 1.59 37.28 -7.25
N GLN A 279 2.13 37.51 -8.43
CA GLN A 279 1.86 36.72 -9.62
C GLN A 279 2.53 35.32 -9.53
N VAL A 280 3.73 35.25 -8.97
CA VAL A 280 4.47 34.01 -8.73
C VAL A 280 3.78 33.19 -7.64
N LEU A 281 3.41 33.81 -6.51
CA LEU A 281 2.67 33.20 -5.43
C LEU A 281 1.32 32.63 -5.88
N GLY A 282 0.58 33.37 -6.72
CA GLY A 282 -0.68 32.88 -7.29
C GLY A 282 -0.49 31.61 -8.11
N ARG A 283 0.54 31.54 -8.96
CA ARG A 283 0.81 30.35 -9.77
C ARG A 283 1.22 29.12 -8.94
N PHE A 284 1.97 29.33 -7.86
CA PHE A 284 2.35 28.24 -6.96
C PHE A 284 1.18 27.77 -6.10
N ARG A 285 0.34 28.68 -5.60
CA ARG A 285 -0.87 28.38 -4.87
C ARG A 285 -1.82 27.51 -5.71
N ASP A 286 -2.01 27.87 -6.97
CA ASP A 286 -2.91 27.14 -7.87
C ASP A 286 -2.37 25.74 -8.28
N ALA A 287 -1.08 25.49 -8.04
CA ALA A 287 -0.42 24.20 -8.27
C ALA A 287 -0.36 23.29 -7.01
N LEU A 288 -0.78 23.79 -5.84
CA LEU A 288 -0.80 22.98 -4.60
C LEU A 288 -2.08 22.14 -4.53
N PRO A 289 -1.98 20.89 -4.02
CA PRO A 289 -3.14 20.10 -3.63
C PRO A 289 -4.04 20.85 -2.64
N SER A 290 -5.35 20.57 -2.65
CA SER A 290 -6.37 21.31 -1.87
C SER A 290 -6.09 21.38 -0.37
N LYS A 291 -5.61 20.28 0.24
CA LYS A 291 -5.23 20.23 1.67
C LYS A 291 -4.04 21.13 2.03
N GLU A 292 -3.06 21.24 1.13
CA GLU A 292 -1.89 22.09 1.35
C GLU A 292 -2.21 23.57 1.09
N ARG A 293 -3.20 23.85 0.25
CA ARG A 293 -3.68 25.19 -0.04
C ARG A 293 -4.33 25.83 1.18
N ALA A 294 -5.18 25.07 1.89
CA ALA A 294 -5.83 25.50 3.14
C ALA A 294 -4.81 25.78 4.26
N ALA A 295 -3.80 24.92 4.43
CA ALA A 295 -2.75 25.12 5.44
C ALA A 295 -1.91 26.39 5.21
N VAL A 296 -1.62 26.72 3.94
CA VAL A 296 -0.88 27.95 3.59
C VAL A 296 -1.74 29.21 3.76
N GLU A 297 -3.05 29.11 3.58
CA GLU A 297 -4.00 30.22 3.80
C GLU A 297 -4.15 30.52 5.30
N ASP A 298 -4.21 29.50 6.15
CA ASP A 298 -4.28 29.67 7.62
C ASP A 298 -2.99 30.26 8.20
N GLU A 299 -1.80 29.80 7.78
CA GLU A 299 -0.52 30.39 8.21
C GLU A 299 -0.35 31.84 7.74
N ALA A 300 -0.84 32.19 6.56
CA ALA A 300 -0.76 33.55 6.02
C ALA A 300 -1.68 34.54 6.77
N VAL A 301 -2.79 34.06 7.33
CA VAL A 301 -3.73 34.88 8.13
C VAL A 301 -3.15 35.13 9.53
N GLU A 302 -2.48 34.17 10.16
CA GLU A 302 -1.84 34.35 11.47
C GLU A 302 -0.64 35.32 11.41
N SER A 303 0.14 35.31 10.31
CA SER A 303 1.31 36.17 10.17
C SER A 303 1.00 37.67 9.87
N VAL A 304 -0.24 38.00 9.54
CA VAL A 304 -0.69 39.40 9.29
C VAL A 304 -1.37 40.01 10.52
N ALA A 305 -1.59 39.20 11.59
CA ALA A 305 -2.27 39.63 12.82
C ALA A 305 -1.30 39.99 13.97
N ASP A 306 0.01 39.81 13.79
CA ASP A 306 1.11 40.27 14.63
C ASP A 306 1.85 41.45 13.96
#